data_4d3fc1d9a91dbda4a1c7a971fe4fb4a6
#
_entry.id   4d3fc1d9a91dbda4a1c7a971fe4fb4a6
#
_cell.length_a   1.000
_cell.length_b   1.000
_cell.length_c   1.000
_cell.angle_alpha   90.00
_cell.angle_beta   90.00
_cell.angle_gamma   90.00
#
_symmetry.space_group_name_H-M   'P 1'
#
loop_
_entity.id
_entity.type
_entity.pdbx_description
1 polymer ?
#
loop_
_entity_poly.entity_id
_entity_poly.type
_entity_poly.pdbx_seq_one_letter_code
_entity_poly.pdbx_strand_id
1 'polypeptide(L)'
;TQETNLGNITADANLAVAQAFDPDVLVSIKNGGGIRADIGDYETRGPSRSDSDADLGLSKNKGAVVQGDIQGTLAFNNGLRLMTLTVDELLAVLEHGVAALPEVDGRFPQVSGVQFHYDSSAESGSRITDLNIVDTDGSVLHQLMRAGELVEGAPSTMRIVTLDFLTNPRFDENGTHIGAGDSYPFPNFNRDASAGDIV
;
A
#
# COMPACT_ATOMS: atom_id res chain seq x y z
N THR A 1 11.80 9.40 2.01
CA THR A 1 10.71 8.41 1.88
C THR A 1 9.88 8.78 0.67
N GLN A 2 9.62 7.84 -0.21
CA GLN A 2 8.88 8.02 -1.46
C GLN A 2 8.36 6.68 -1.95
N GLU A 3 7.42 6.70 -2.88
CA GLU A 3 7.08 5.51 -3.65
C GLU A 3 8.28 4.97 -4.41
N THR A 4 8.30 3.65 -4.58
CA THR A 4 9.34 2.95 -5.32
C THR A 4 8.70 2.15 -6.46
N ASN A 5 9.47 1.89 -7.53
CA ASN A 5 8.96 1.06 -8.63
C ASN A 5 8.56 -0.36 -8.15
N LEU A 6 9.29 -0.91 -7.18
CA LEU A 6 8.94 -2.20 -6.58
C LEU A 6 7.70 -2.09 -5.69
N GLY A 7 7.53 -0.97 -5.00
CA GLY A 7 6.31 -0.65 -4.25
C GLY A 7 5.10 -0.59 -5.17
N ASN A 8 5.20 0.17 -6.24
CA ASN A 8 4.11 0.37 -7.19
C ASN A 8 3.71 -0.95 -7.86
N ILE A 9 4.66 -1.71 -8.43
CA ILE A 9 4.34 -2.98 -9.09
C ILE A 9 3.70 -4.00 -8.13
N THR A 10 4.08 -4.00 -6.85
CA THR A 10 3.47 -4.89 -5.87
C THR A 10 2.08 -4.41 -5.42
N ALA A 11 1.83 -3.10 -5.39
CA ALA A 11 0.51 -2.54 -5.17
C ALA A 11 -0.42 -2.78 -6.37
N ASP A 12 0.10 -2.65 -7.60
CA ASP A 12 -0.61 -2.98 -8.84
C ASP A 12 -1.02 -4.46 -8.87
N ALA A 13 -0.11 -5.35 -8.48
CA ALA A 13 -0.41 -6.78 -8.41
C ALA A 13 -1.53 -7.09 -7.41
N ASN A 14 -1.53 -6.45 -6.23
CA ASN A 14 -2.60 -6.60 -5.26
C ASN A 14 -3.94 -6.09 -5.82
N LEU A 15 -3.94 -4.94 -6.50
CA LEU A 15 -5.13 -4.39 -7.13
C LEU A 15 -5.68 -5.34 -8.22
N ALA A 16 -4.81 -5.82 -9.10
CA ALA A 16 -5.21 -6.73 -10.17
C ALA A 16 -5.82 -8.05 -9.65
N VAL A 17 -5.23 -8.62 -8.58
CA VAL A 17 -5.79 -9.80 -7.91
C VAL A 17 -7.16 -9.47 -7.30
N ALA A 18 -7.29 -8.36 -6.60
CA ALA A 18 -8.53 -7.94 -5.97
C ALA A 18 -9.65 -7.74 -6.99
N GLN A 19 -9.37 -7.08 -8.11
CA GLN A 19 -10.33 -6.83 -9.20
C GLN A 19 -10.81 -8.10 -9.89
N ALA A 20 -10.05 -9.18 -9.83
CA ALA A 20 -10.50 -10.48 -10.32
C ALA A 20 -11.60 -11.10 -9.46
N PHE A 21 -11.70 -10.72 -8.18
CA PHE A 21 -12.74 -11.15 -7.22
C PHE A 21 -13.87 -10.13 -7.12
N ASP A 22 -13.53 -8.86 -7.11
CA ASP A 22 -14.46 -7.74 -6.92
C ASP A 22 -14.05 -6.59 -7.86
N PRO A 23 -14.72 -6.45 -9.03
CA PRO A 23 -14.37 -5.43 -10.02
C PRO A 23 -14.56 -3.99 -9.54
N ASP A 24 -15.29 -3.77 -8.43
CA ASP A 24 -15.52 -2.43 -7.87
C ASP A 24 -14.32 -1.94 -7.05
N VAL A 25 -13.30 -2.76 -6.84
CA VAL A 25 -12.07 -2.35 -6.16
C VAL A 25 -11.29 -1.38 -7.02
N LEU A 26 -11.09 -0.17 -6.52
CA LEU A 26 -10.41 0.91 -7.24
C LEU A 26 -9.01 1.22 -6.69
N VAL A 27 -8.74 0.86 -5.43
CA VAL A 27 -7.52 1.29 -4.74
C VAL A 27 -6.84 0.11 -4.05
N SER A 28 -5.52 0.06 -4.17
CA SER A 28 -4.65 -0.81 -3.36
C SER A 28 -3.74 0.05 -2.48
N ILE A 29 -3.64 -0.31 -1.21
CA ILE A 29 -2.76 0.36 -0.25
C ILE A 29 -1.96 -0.69 0.50
N LYS A 30 -0.65 -0.51 0.56
CA LYS A 30 0.25 -1.32 1.39
C LYS A 30 1.33 -0.46 2.03
N ASN A 31 1.88 -0.90 3.14
CA ASN A 31 3.01 -0.24 3.79
C ASN A 31 4.34 -0.57 3.08
N GLY A 32 5.21 0.42 2.97
CA GLY A 32 6.55 0.24 2.40
C GLY A 32 7.43 -0.71 3.21
N GLY A 33 7.25 -0.77 4.52
CA GLY A 33 7.97 -1.67 5.42
C GLY A 33 7.74 -3.16 5.16
N GLY A 34 6.70 -3.51 4.41
CA GLY A 34 6.44 -4.87 3.93
C GLY A 34 7.39 -5.33 2.83
N ILE A 35 8.10 -4.41 2.17
CA ILE A 35 9.10 -4.69 1.14
C ILE A 35 10.46 -4.78 1.82
N ARG A 36 11.05 -5.98 1.89
CA ARG A 36 12.21 -6.27 2.74
C ARG A 36 13.53 -6.36 2.00
N ALA A 37 13.51 -6.52 0.69
CA ALA A 37 14.69 -6.59 -0.16
C ALA A 37 14.38 -6.10 -1.56
N ASP A 38 15.38 -5.59 -2.23
CA ASP A 38 15.33 -5.30 -3.66
C ASP A 38 15.41 -6.60 -4.47
N ILE A 39 14.86 -6.58 -5.68
CA ILE A 39 15.08 -7.63 -6.65
C ILE A 39 16.26 -7.21 -7.53
N GLY A 40 17.43 -7.78 -7.28
CA GLY A 40 18.66 -7.45 -8.00
C GLY A 40 19.87 -7.39 -7.07
N ASP A 41 21.07 -7.30 -7.66
CA ASP A 41 22.30 -7.11 -6.94
C ASP A 41 22.76 -5.63 -7.02
N TYR A 42 22.68 -4.94 -5.89
CA TYR A 42 23.13 -3.57 -5.76
C TYR A 42 24.55 -3.40 -5.22
N GLU A 43 25.10 -4.44 -4.59
CA GLU A 43 26.28 -4.28 -3.74
C GLU A 43 27.58 -4.18 -4.53
N THR A 44 27.64 -4.77 -5.71
CA THR A 44 28.94 -4.87 -6.42
C THR A 44 29.01 -4.08 -7.73
N ARG A 45 27.90 -3.70 -8.34
CA ARG A 45 27.91 -3.13 -9.72
C ARG A 45 26.87 -2.02 -9.98
N GLY A 46 26.25 -1.45 -8.97
CA GLY A 46 25.09 -0.57 -9.15
C GLY A 46 23.83 -1.38 -9.50
N PRO A 47 22.76 -0.76 -10.01
CA PRO A 47 21.50 -1.43 -10.29
C PRO A 47 21.65 -2.47 -11.41
N SER A 48 22.37 -3.52 -11.15
CA SER A 48 22.41 -4.70 -12.03
C SER A 48 21.45 -5.72 -11.46
N ARG A 49 20.57 -6.21 -12.29
CA ARG A 49 19.75 -7.39 -11.95
C ARG A 49 20.67 -8.53 -11.61
N SER A 50 20.43 -9.20 -10.51
CA SER A 50 21.25 -10.34 -10.09
C SER A 50 21.39 -11.34 -11.24
N ASP A 51 22.63 -11.63 -11.62
CA ASP A 51 22.88 -12.54 -12.72
C ASP A 51 22.67 -13.99 -12.32
N SER A 52 22.60 -14.27 -11.03
CA SER A 52 22.25 -15.59 -10.51
C SER A 52 22.44 -15.62 -9.01
N ASP A 53 21.71 -16.46 -8.34
CA ASP A 53 22.16 -17.08 -7.10
C ASP A 53 23.17 -18.19 -7.43
N ALA A 54 24.20 -17.87 -8.19
CA ALA A 54 25.25 -18.82 -8.55
C ALA A 54 25.92 -19.39 -7.31
N ASP A 55 26.03 -18.60 -6.26
CA ASP A 55 26.54 -19.02 -4.95
C ASP A 55 25.61 -20.03 -4.23
N LEU A 56 24.32 -20.08 -4.60
CA LEU A 56 23.36 -21.05 -4.12
C LEU A 56 23.16 -22.25 -5.07
N GLY A 57 23.91 -22.31 -6.16
CA GLY A 57 23.80 -23.36 -7.17
C GLY A 57 22.51 -23.32 -7.99
N LEU A 58 21.77 -22.20 -7.92
CA LEU A 58 20.56 -21.96 -8.69
C LEU A 58 20.91 -21.18 -9.96
N SER A 59 20.71 -21.79 -11.11
CA SER A 59 20.86 -21.11 -12.39
C SER A 59 19.56 -20.43 -12.76
N LYS A 60 19.52 -19.10 -12.75
CA LYS A 60 18.46 -18.33 -13.40
C LYS A 60 19.03 -17.50 -14.55
N ASN A 61 18.25 -17.29 -15.57
CA ASN A 61 18.65 -16.45 -16.68
C ASN A 61 18.78 -15.00 -16.21
N LYS A 62 19.75 -14.27 -16.77
CA LYS A 62 19.93 -12.84 -16.50
C LYS A 62 18.59 -12.07 -16.63
N GLY A 63 18.25 -11.35 -15.56
CA GLY A 63 17.02 -10.58 -15.51
C GLY A 63 15.75 -11.39 -15.23
N ALA A 64 15.84 -12.70 -15.01
CA ALA A 64 14.69 -13.49 -14.56
C ALA A 64 14.39 -13.19 -13.09
N VAL A 65 13.11 -13.17 -12.75
CA VAL A 65 12.60 -13.12 -11.37
C VAL A 65 12.07 -14.51 -11.04
N VAL A 66 12.53 -15.07 -9.94
CA VAL A 66 12.09 -16.38 -9.46
C VAL A 66 11.32 -16.24 -8.15
N GLN A 67 10.62 -17.30 -7.77
CA GLN A 67 9.82 -17.31 -6.54
C GLN A 67 10.64 -16.90 -5.29
N GLY A 68 11.90 -17.30 -5.22
CA GLY A 68 12.79 -16.93 -4.12
C GLY A 68 13.05 -15.43 -4.02
N ASP A 69 13.17 -14.72 -5.15
CA ASP A 69 13.30 -13.25 -5.16
C ASP A 69 12.04 -12.60 -4.57
N ILE A 70 10.85 -13.10 -4.96
CA ILE A 70 9.57 -12.59 -4.47
C ILE A 70 9.42 -12.87 -2.97
N GLN A 71 9.75 -14.10 -2.53
CA GLN A 71 9.69 -14.46 -1.11
C GLN A 71 10.68 -13.67 -0.26
N GLY A 72 11.87 -13.36 -0.77
CA GLY A 72 12.82 -12.49 -0.09
C GLY A 72 12.34 -11.05 0.01
N THR A 73 11.69 -10.56 -1.03
CA THR A 73 11.15 -9.20 -1.11
C THR A 73 9.88 -9.03 -0.27
N LEU A 74 8.93 -9.97 -0.38
CA LEU A 74 7.64 -9.96 0.30
C LEU A 74 7.60 -11.06 1.38
N ALA A 75 8.51 -10.97 2.35
CA ALA A 75 8.81 -12.04 3.29
C ALA A 75 7.67 -12.39 4.27
N PHE A 76 6.67 -11.50 4.45
CA PHE A 76 5.63 -11.70 5.46
C PHE A 76 4.45 -12.55 5.00
N ASN A 77 4.31 -12.79 3.70
CA ASN A 77 3.21 -13.57 3.13
C ASN A 77 1.82 -13.12 3.65
N ASN A 78 1.60 -11.79 3.68
CA ASN A 78 0.34 -11.22 4.13
C ASN A 78 -0.81 -11.58 3.18
N GLY A 79 -1.98 -11.87 3.75
CA GLY A 79 -3.21 -12.02 2.99
C GLY A 79 -3.75 -10.69 2.46
N LEU A 80 -4.58 -10.75 1.43
CA LEU A 80 -5.28 -9.59 0.89
C LEU A 80 -6.68 -9.48 1.48
N ARG A 81 -7.06 -8.27 1.88
CA ARG A 81 -8.35 -7.96 2.49
C ARG A 81 -9.08 -6.86 1.74
N LEU A 82 -10.33 -7.13 1.38
CA LEU A 82 -11.24 -6.16 0.78
C LEU A 82 -12.03 -5.43 1.85
N MET A 83 -12.21 -4.13 1.68
CA MET A 83 -13.09 -3.33 2.54
C MET A 83 -13.54 -2.05 1.85
N THR A 84 -14.59 -1.44 2.38
CA THR A 84 -15.10 -0.15 1.93
C THR A 84 -14.72 0.92 2.93
N LEU A 85 -14.05 1.96 2.46
CA LEU A 85 -13.71 3.15 3.25
C LEU A 85 -14.56 4.34 2.82
N THR A 86 -14.92 5.18 3.76
CA THR A 86 -15.32 6.56 3.42
C THR A 86 -14.12 7.35 2.93
N VAL A 87 -14.35 8.47 2.26
CA VAL A 87 -13.26 9.36 1.82
C VAL A 87 -12.45 9.87 3.02
N ASP A 88 -13.10 10.19 4.13
CA ASP A 88 -12.43 10.63 5.37
C ASP A 88 -11.53 9.52 5.95
N GLU A 89 -11.99 8.27 5.93
CA GLU A 89 -11.19 7.12 6.38
C GLU A 89 -10.00 6.86 5.45
N LEU A 90 -10.20 6.95 4.13
CA LEU A 90 -9.11 6.85 3.15
C LEU A 90 -8.09 7.96 3.37
N LEU A 91 -8.55 9.21 3.57
CA LEU A 91 -7.68 10.34 3.88
C LEU A 91 -6.89 10.10 5.17
N ALA A 92 -7.54 9.65 6.25
CA ALA A 92 -6.88 9.33 7.51
C ALA A 92 -5.80 8.23 7.36
N VAL A 93 -6.06 7.21 6.55
CA VAL A 93 -5.09 6.14 6.23
C VAL A 93 -3.88 6.71 5.50
N LEU A 94 -4.07 7.55 4.49
CA LEU A 94 -2.98 8.16 3.74
C LEU A 94 -2.19 9.18 4.57
N GLU A 95 -2.88 10.01 5.36
CA GLU A 95 -2.25 10.95 6.31
C GLU A 95 -1.37 10.22 7.34
N HIS A 96 -1.84 9.08 7.86
CA HIS A 96 -1.04 8.25 8.76
C HIS A 96 0.23 7.76 8.06
N GLY A 97 0.13 7.35 6.79
CA GLY A 97 1.26 6.88 6.00
C GLY A 97 2.35 7.94 5.79
N VAL A 98 1.98 9.21 5.69
CA VAL A 98 2.92 10.34 5.52
C VAL A 98 3.25 11.06 6.83
N ALA A 99 2.72 10.61 7.96
CA ALA A 99 2.82 11.30 9.25
C ALA A 99 4.26 11.47 9.77
N ALA A 100 5.15 10.52 9.45
CA ALA A 100 6.54 10.53 9.94
C ALA A 100 7.50 11.40 9.11
N LEU A 101 7.07 11.90 7.95
CA LEU A 101 7.94 12.72 7.11
C LEU A 101 8.51 13.93 7.88
N PRO A 102 9.78 14.31 7.66
CA PRO A 102 10.70 13.79 6.64
C PRO A 102 11.43 12.49 7.02
N GLU A 103 11.19 11.92 8.17
CA GLU A 103 11.87 10.70 8.62
C GLU A 103 11.51 9.50 7.73
N VAL A 104 12.45 8.56 7.62
CA VAL A 104 12.21 7.30 6.92
C VAL A 104 11.38 6.39 7.82
N ASP A 105 10.23 5.97 7.32
CA ASP A 105 9.30 5.14 8.07
C ASP A 105 8.68 4.06 7.18
N GLY A 106 8.54 2.85 7.71
CA GLY A 106 7.92 1.71 7.02
C GLY A 106 6.42 1.91 6.73
N ARG A 107 5.78 2.86 7.40
CA ARG A 107 4.37 3.23 7.15
C ARG A 107 4.16 3.93 5.82
N PHE A 108 5.21 4.50 5.20
CA PHE A 108 5.01 5.22 3.94
C PHE A 108 4.28 4.34 2.92
N PRO A 109 3.12 4.80 2.38
CA PRO A 109 2.27 3.95 1.58
C PRO A 109 2.85 3.71 0.19
N GLN A 110 2.67 2.52 -0.32
CA GLN A 110 2.84 2.14 -1.70
C GLN A 110 1.44 1.84 -2.23
N VAL A 111 1.04 2.52 -3.28
CA VAL A 111 -0.37 2.56 -3.69
C VAL A 111 -0.55 2.22 -5.17
N SER A 112 -1.78 1.82 -5.52
CA SER A 112 -2.26 1.70 -6.90
C SER A 112 -3.71 2.16 -6.98
N GLY A 113 -4.11 2.74 -8.11
CA GLY A 113 -5.45 3.28 -8.32
C GLY A 113 -5.73 4.59 -7.58
N VAL A 114 -4.76 5.15 -6.87
CA VAL A 114 -4.87 6.43 -6.18
C VAL A 114 -3.62 7.27 -6.40
N GLN A 115 -3.81 8.57 -6.55
CA GLN A 115 -2.74 9.56 -6.64
C GLN A 115 -3.03 10.69 -5.66
N PHE A 116 -2.04 11.09 -4.87
CA PHE A 116 -2.19 12.17 -3.92
C PHE A 116 -0.94 13.07 -3.87
N HIS A 117 -1.17 14.34 -3.56
CA HIS A 117 -0.10 15.29 -3.26
C HIS A 117 -0.10 15.61 -1.76
N TYR A 118 1.07 15.87 -1.21
CA TYR A 118 1.22 16.23 0.19
C TYR A 118 2.29 17.30 0.39
N ASP A 119 2.10 18.13 1.40
CA ASP A 119 3.09 19.06 1.91
C ASP A 119 3.79 18.46 3.14
N SER A 120 5.06 18.07 2.98
CA SER A 120 5.84 17.48 4.06
C SER A 120 6.18 18.48 5.18
N SER A 121 6.00 19.77 4.95
CA SER A 121 6.23 20.83 5.94
C SER A 121 5.00 21.10 6.82
N ALA A 122 3.81 20.63 6.39
CA ALA A 122 2.58 20.77 7.14
C ALA A 122 2.56 19.84 8.37
N GLU A 123 1.70 20.15 9.32
CA GLU A 123 1.49 19.33 10.52
C GLU A 123 0.96 17.93 10.12
N SER A 124 1.38 16.91 10.88
CA SER A 124 0.88 15.54 10.70
C SER A 124 -0.64 15.50 10.84
N GLY A 125 -1.31 14.86 9.90
CA GLY A 125 -2.77 14.79 9.82
C GLY A 125 -3.41 15.91 8.98
N SER A 126 -2.59 16.78 8.34
CA SER A 126 -3.03 17.86 7.46
C SER A 126 -2.06 18.09 6.31
N ARG A 127 -1.42 17.02 5.84
CA ARG A 127 -0.38 17.07 4.81
C ARG A 127 -0.92 16.88 3.41
N ILE A 128 -1.98 16.10 3.25
CA ILE A 128 -2.54 15.80 1.93
C ILE A 128 -3.31 17.00 1.42
N THR A 129 -2.93 17.45 0.23
CA THR A 129 -3.54 18.62 -0.42
C THR A 129 -4.44 18.24 -1.58
N ASP A 130 -4.14 17.15 -2.27
CA ASP A 130 -4.91 16.67 -3.39
C ASP A 130 -5.01 15.15 -3.34
N LEU A 131 -6.19 14.61 -3.69
CA LEU A 131 -6.47 13.19 -3.68
C LEU A 131 -7.36 12.81 -4.86
N ASN A 132 -6.85 11.95 -5.73
CA ASN A 132 -7.54 11.48 -6.93
C ASN A 132 -7.58 9.96 -6.96
N ILE A 133 -8.69 9.40 -7.39
CA ILE A 133 -8.76 8.01 -7.87
C ILE A 133 -8.42 8.04 -9.35
N VAL A 134 -7.51 7.17 -9.76
CA VAL A 134 -6.98 7.13 -11.12
C VAL A 134 -7.13 5.75 -11.73
N ASP A 135 -7.25 5.71 -13.05
CA ASP A 135 -7.19 4.46 -13.81
C ASP A 135 -5.74 4.01 -14.03
N THR A 136 -5.57 2.84 -14.60
CA THR A 136 -4.27 2.22 -14.92
C THR A 136 -3.41 3.04 -15.88
N ASP A 137 -4.01 3.91 -16.69
CA ASP A 137 -3.31 4.85 -17.57
C ASP A 137 -2.99 6.20 -16.88
N GLY A 138 -3.37 6.37 -15.60
CA GLY A 138 -3.19 7.60 -14.84
C GLY A 138 -4.28 8.65 -15.06
N SER A 139 -5.31 8.35 -15.84
CA SER A 139 -6.45 9.27 -16.00
C SER A 139 -7.27 9.35 -14.71
N VAL A 140 -7.70 10.57 -14.36
CA VAL A 140 -8.49 10.79 -13.14
C VAL A 140 -9.92 10.29 -13.34
N LEU A 141 -10.31 9.29 -12.56
CA LEU A 141 -11.68 8.80 -12.48
C LEU A 141 -12.53 9.65 -11.54
N HIS A 142 -12.00 9.94 -10.36
CA HIS A 142 -12.66 10.78 -9.36
C HIS A 142 -11.64 11.68 -8.66
N GLN A 143 -11.92 12.97 -8.60
CA GLN A 143 -11.19 13.89 -7.73
C GLN A 143 -11.91 13.95 -6.38
N LEU A 144 -11.26 13.50 -5.31
CA LEU A 144 -11.84 13.43 -3.96
C LEU A 144 -11.50 14.66 -3.13
N MET A 145 -10.27 15.19 -3.31
CA MET A 145 -9.79 16.38 -2.60
C MET A 145 -9.00 17.26 -3.55
N ARG A 146 -9.10 18.58 -3.37
CA ARG A 146 -8.34 19.59 -4.09
C ARG A 146 -8.01 20.76 -3.19
N ALA A 147 -6.73 21.15 -3.18
CA ALA A 147 -6.23 22.27 -2.38
C ALA A 147 -6.62 22.18 -0.89
N GLY A 148 -6.62 20.97 -0.32
CA GLY A 148 -6.95 20.72 1.08
C GLY A 148 -8.44 20.62 1.40
N GLU A 149 -9.33 20.72 0.40
CA GLU A 149 -10.78 20.65 0.59
C GLU A 149 -11.39 19.46 -0.17
N LEU A 150 -12.37 18.79 0.43
CA LEU A 150 -13.11 17.72 -0.23
C LEU A 150 -13.95 18.29 -1.38
N VAL A 151 -13.98 17.57 -2.50
CA VAL A 151 -14.72 18.00 -3.70
C VAL A 151 -16.19 17.64 -3.54
N GLU A 152 -17.08 18.63 -3.70
CA GLU A 152 -18.52 18.43 -3.65
C GLU A 152 -18.99 17.48 -4.77
N GLY A 153 -19.81 16.50 -4.41
CA GLY A 153 -20.33 15.50 -5.35
C GLY A 153 -19.36 14.35 -5.66
N ALA A 154 -18.18 14.32 -5.04
CA ALA A 154 -17.30 13.15 -5.11
C ALA A 154 -17.99 11.92 -4.48
N PRO A 155 -17.62 10.69 -4.90
CA PRO A 155 -18.08 9.47 -4.24
C PRO A 155 -17.79 9.53 -2.74
N SER A 156 -18.75 9.12 -1.93
CA SER A 156 -18.61 9.15 -0.46
C SER A 156 -17.81 7.97 0.11
N THR A 157 -17.68 6.90 -0.68
CA THR A 157 -16.99 5.67 -0.28
C THR A 157 -16.17 5.10 -1.42
N MET A 158 -15.09 4.39 -1.08
CA MET A 158 -14.20 3.69 -2.01
C MET A 158 -14.04 2.24 -1.61
N ARG A 159 -14.13 1.34 -2.57
CA ARG A 159 -13.79 -0.07 -2.39
C ARG A 159 -12.29 -0.23 -2.56
N ILE A 160 -11.61 -0.82 -1.57
CA ILE A 160 -10.16 -0.94 -1.55
C ILE A 160 -9.70 -2.36 -1.26
N VAL A 161 -8.45 -2.65 -1.61
CA VAL A 161 -7.70 -3.81 -1.13
C VAL A 161 -6.48 -3.35 -0.33
N THR A 162 -6.21 -4.05 0.75
CA THR A 162 -5.02 -3.83 1.58
C THR A 162 -4.53 -5.15 2.17
N LEU A 163 -3.48 -5.10 2.98
CA LEU A 163 -2.92 -6.28 3.65
C LEU A 163 -3.70 -6.56 4.94
N ASP A 164 -3.91 -7.83 5.25
CA ASP A 164 -4.51 -8.28 6.51
C ASP A 164 -3.73 -7.76 7.73
N PHE A 165 -2.38 -7.71 7.63
CA PHE A 165 -1.51 -7.11 8.63
C PHE A 165 -1.93 -5.69 9.02
N LEU A 166 -2.33 -4.86 8.06
CA LEU A 166 -2.69 -3.45 8.29
C LEU A 166 -4.08 -3.27 8.89
N THR A 167 -4.93 -4.29 8.82
CA THR A 167 -6.33 -4.24 9.26
C THR A 167 -6.63 -5.12 10.45
N ASN A 168 -5.77 -6.12 10.76
CA ASN A 168 -5.98 -7.00 11.90
C ASN A 168 -5.79 -6.22 13.21
N PRO A 169 -6.82 -6.18 14.07
CA PRO A 169 -6.71 -5.48 15.33
C PRO A 169 -5.66 -6.14 16.22
N ARG A 170 -4.82 -5.31 16.83
CA ARG A 170 -3.84 -5.74 17.84
C ARG A 170 -4.31 -5.34 19.21
N PHE A 171 -4.06 -6.22 20.16
CA PHE A 171 -4.43 -6.01 21.56
C PHE A 171 -3.17 -6.14 22.44
N ASP A 172 -3.11 -5.35 23.51
CA ASP A 172 -2.09 -5.51 24.54
C ASP A 172 -2.38 -6.70 25.45
N GLU A 173 -1.52 -6.93 26.43
CA GLU A 173 -1.65 -8.02 27.42
C GLU A 173 -2.92 -7.92 28.30
N ASN A 174 -3.53 -6.73 28.38
CA ASN A 174 -4.76 -6.46 29.11
C ASN A 174 -6.01 -6.56 28.24
N GLY A 175 -5.86 -6.89 26.94
CA GLY A 175 -6.95 -6.95 25.98
C GLY A 175 -7.41 -5.59 25.47
N THR A 176 -6.62 -4.53 25.65
CA THR A 176 -6.90 -3.20 25.12
C THR A 176 -6.48 -3.15 23.66
N HIS A 177 -7.36 -2.64 22.79
CA HIS A 177 -7.04 -2.45 21.38
C HIS A 177 -5.94 -1.38 21.21
N ILE A 178 -4.82 -1.76 20.58
CA ILE A 178 -3.64 -0.91 20.36
C ILE A 178 -3.39 -0.58 18.88
N GLY A 179 -4.39 -0.67 18.05
CA GLY A 179 -4.31 -0.43 16.61
C GLY A 179 -4.14 -1.71 15.79
N ALA A 180 -3.80 -1.54 14.54
CA ALA A 180 -3.45 -2.62 13.60
C ALA A 180 -1.94 -2.63 13.33
N GLY A 181 -1.48 -3.36 12.32
CA GLY A 181 -0.08 -3.31 11.90
C GLY A 181 0.34 -1.89 11.52
N ASP A 182 1.53 -1.50 11.95
CA ASP A 182 2.07 -0.14 11.80
C ASP A 182 1.12 0.97 12.34
N SER A 183 0.18 0.61 13.21
CA SER A 183 -0.84 1.49 13.81
C SER A 183 -1.75 2.19 12.77
N TYR A 184 -1.93 1.61 11.61
CA TYR A 184 -2.82 2.17 10.60
C TYR A 184 -4.26 2.30 11.12
N PRO A 185 -4.95 3.42 10.84
CA PRO A 185 -6.29 3.71 11.35
C PRO A 185 -7.39 3.11 10.47
N PHE A 186 -7.17 1.89 9.94
CA PHE A 186 -8.25 1.22 9.23
C PHE A 186 -9.43 0.97 10.18
N PRO A 187 -10.66 1.17 9.71
CA PRO A 187 -11.84 0.89 10.51
C PRO A 187 -11.89 -0.58 10.90
N ASN A 188 -12.61 -0.87 11.98
CA ASN A 188 -12.79 -2.25 12.42
C ASN A 188 -13.37 -3.10 11.28
N PHE A 189 -12.65 -4.10 10.87
CA PHE A 189 -13.01 -5.05 9.83
C PHE A 189 -14.44 -5.61 10.00
N ASN A 190 -14.84 -5.92 11.22
CA ASN A 190 -16.17 -6.46 11.51
C ASN A 190 -17.32 -5.46 11.30
N ARG A 191 -17.02 -4.17 11.10
CA ARG A 191 -18.03 -3.14 10.82
C ARG A 191 -18.54 -3.20 9.38
N ASP A 192 -17.68 -3.62 8.46
CA ASP A 192 -18.01 -3.70 7.04
C ASP A 192 -18.44 -5.12 6.69
N ALA A 193 -19.77 -5.31 6.50
CA ALA A 193 -20.32 -6.60 6.10
C ALA A 193 -19.83 -7.07 4.71
N SER A 194 -19.28 -6.17 3.89
CA SER A 194 -18.70 -6.48 2.60
C SER A 194 -17.19 -6.76 2.66
N ALA A 195 -16.57 -6.57 3.83
CA ALA A 195 -15.16 -6.89 4.02
C ALA A 195 -14.94 -8.41 3.99
N GLY A 196 -13.82 -8.84 3.45
CA GLY A 196 -13.46 -10.23 3.35
C GLY A 196 -12.01 -10.43 2.95
N ASP A 197 -11.47 -11.57 3.32
CA ASP A 197 -10.15 -12.00 2.85
C ASP A 197 -10.30 -12.65 1.47
N ILE A 198 -9.37 -12.34 0.58
CA ILE A 198 -9.34 -12.96 -0.76
C ILE A 198 -8.36 -14.12 -0.79
N VAL A 199 -7.23 -14.00 -0.07
CA VAL A 199 -6.13 -14.98 -0.06
C VAL A 199 -5.53 -15.07 1.34
#